data_b73118081d29226200d31a287ceeb0e1
#
_entry.id   b73118081d29226200d31a287ceeb0e1
#
_cell.length_a   1.000
_cell.length_b   1.000
_cell.length_c   1.000
_cell.angle_alpha   90.00
_cell.angle_beta   90.00
_cell.angle_gamma   90.00
#
_symmetry.space_group_name_H-M   'P 1'
#
loop_
_entity.id
_entity.type
_entity.pdbx_description
1 polymer ?
#
loop_
_entity_poly.entity_id
_entity_poly.type
_entity_poly.pdbx_seq_one_letter_code
_entity_poly.pdbx_strand_id
1 'polypeptide(L)'
;MKSARRAKKTVKNLRKPTAKRTVKVSKRVASVKKKVIKVVQKAEVQAKAALEERAKKISAQKDALIKRLMEDLAAKEKLLKESKKGLLDKARENLLELKNRAETEAQKWKEELETKGKAFLEFKNKAEGEGKRLREQLGEKVQSLRGKMTELDEYKKAAEGKLFELEARVKEYGARFGAIGKERPGLVTVRGTPLTLLGPEVKVGDRAPDFRVLDGTLKVVTLDAFRGKLKIISSVPSLDTPVCDAETHRFNEEAGKLPENVAVLTISMDLPFAQSRWCAAAGVEKVKAFSDFRDRSFGEAYGVLIKETGLLARAVFIVEDQNIIRYVELVPELTSEPDYGRILNMVRALL
;
A
#
# COMPACT_ATOMS: atom_id res chain seq x y z
N MET A 1 -5.35 -4.40 -23.51
CA MET A 1 -5.85 -3.07 -23.91
C MET A 1 -7.35 -2.96 -24.20
N LYS A 2 -8.10 -4.05 -24.55
CA LYS A 2 -9.56 -3.99 -24.81
C LYS A 2 -10.44 -3.90 -23.54
N SER A 3 -10.01 -4.38 -22.37
CA SER A 3 -10.77 -4.36 -21.11
C SER A 3 -10.84 -2.97 -20.45
N ALA A 4 -9.76 -2.19 -20.52
CA ALA A 4 -9.69 -0.83 -19.95
C ALA A 4 -10.58 0.19 -20.70
N ARG A 5 -10.81 -0.02 -22.01
CA ARG A 5 -11.74 0.82 -22.79
C ARG A 5 -13.22 0.55 -22.46
N ARG A 6 -13.56 -0.67 -22.04
CA ARG A 6 -14.94 -1.02 -21.65
C ARG A 6 -15.33 -0.42 -20.31
N ALA A 7 -14.43 -0.42 -19.33
CA ALA A 7 -14.65 0.20 -18.02
C ALA A 7 -14.83 1.73 -18.11
N LYS A 8 -14.02 2.42 -18.94
CA LYS A 8 -14.17 3.87 -19.16
C LYS A 8 -15.50 4.27 -19.84
N LYS A 9 -16.07 3.39 -20.67
CA LYS A 9 -17.36 3.67 -21.34
C LYS A 9 -18.55 3.52 -20.39
N THR A 10 -18.48 2.61 -19.41
CA THR A 10 -19.53 2.40 -18.40
C THR A 10 -19.58 3.54 -17.38
N VAL A 11 -18.43 4.07 -16.96
CA VAL A 11 -18.36 5.21 -16.05
C VAL A 11 -18.81 6.53 -16.70
N LYS A 12 -18.59 6.70 -18.02
CA LYS A 12 -18.99 7.91 -18.73
C LYS A 12 -20.52 8.02 -18.92
N ASN A 13 -21.25 6.89 -18.90
CA ASN A 13 -22.72 6.88 -19.01
C ASN A 13 -23.43 7.11 -17.66
N LEU A 14 -22.72 7.06 -16.50
CA LEU A 14 -23.25 7.37 -15.17
C LEU A 14 -23.19 8.86 -14.81
N ARG A 15 -22.64 9.71 -15.69
CA ARG A 15 -22.43 11.16 -15.42
C ARG A 15 -23.38 12.10 -16.19
N LYS A 16 -24.56 11.67 -16.60
CA LYS A 16 -25.54 12.62 -17.16
C LYS A 16 -26.60 12.98 -16.11
N PRO A 17 -26.75 14.25 -15.74
CA PRO A 17 -27.71 14.69 -14.74
C PRO A 17 -29.14 14.62 -15.29
N THR A 18 -30.02 13.96 -14.57
CA THR A 18 -31.46 13.96 -14.80
C THR A 18 -32.08 15.22 -14.19
N ALA A 19 -31.90 16.33 -14.85
CA ALA A 19 -32.67 17.53 -14.57
C ALA A 19 -33.51 17.85 -15.81
N LYS A 20 -34.78 17.45 -15.79
CA LYS A 20 -35.92 18.10 -16.49
C LYS A 20 -37.13 17.16 -16.54
N ARG A 21 -37.93 17.17 -15.47
CA ARG A 21 -39.36 16.78 -15.56
C ARG A 21 -40.16 17.27 -14.34
N THR A 22 -40.28 18.55 -14.19
CA THR A 22 -41.34 19.16 -13.37
C THR A 22 -42.23 19.95 -14.29
N VAL A 23 -43.50 19.78 -14.16
CA VAL A 23 -44.65 20.51 -14.74
C VAL A 23 -45.51 19.62 -15.64
N LYS A 24 -46.55 19.04 -15.03
CA LYS A 24 -47.94 18.86 -15.54
C LYS A 24 -48.76 17.93 -14.65
N VAL A 25 -49.07 18.33 -13.44
CA VAL A 25 -49.75 17.44 -12.46
C VAL A 25 -51.00 18.08 -11.81
N SER A 26 -51.70 19.02 -12.36
CA SER A 26 -52.83 19.62 -11.62
C SER A 26 -54.27 19.21 -12.04
N LYS A 27 -54.45 18.34 -13.00
CA LYS A 27 -55.84 17.96 -13.47
C LYS A 27 -56.23 16.49 -13.38
N ARG A 28 -55.48 15.63 -12.74
CA ARG A 28 -55.81 14.17 -12.63
C ARG A 28 -55.88 13.63 -11.20
N VAL A 29 -56.16 14.46 -10.20
CA VAL A 29 -56.01 14.10 -8.78
C VAL A 29 -57.06 13.11 -8.26
N ALA A 30 -58.26 13.08 -8.75
CA ALA A 30 -59.29 12.16 -8.21
C ALA A 30 -59.18 10.70 -8.72
N SER A 31 -58.87 10.50 -10.00
CA SER A 31 -58.61 9.17 -10.57
C SER A 31 -57.27 8.59 -10.09
N VAL A 32 -56.36 9.46 -9.72
CA VAL A 32 -55.03 9.15 -9.25
C VAL A 32 -55.04 8.56 -7.84
N LYS A 33 -55.99 8.93 -6.94
CA LYS A 33 -56.02 8.39 -5.55
C LYS A 33 -56.07 6.88 -5.47
N LYS A 34 -56.92 6.19 -6.24
CA LYS A 34 -56.95 4.71 -6.25
C LYS A 34 -55.77 4.09 -7.00
N LYS A 35 -55.28 4.78 -8.05
CA LYS A 35 -54.08 4.31 -8.79
C LYS A 35 -52.82 4.58 -7.99
N VAL A 36 -52.73 5.69 -7.27
CA VAL A 36 -51.57 6.02 -6.42
C VAL A 36 -51.42 5.01 -5.30
N ILE A 37 -52.49 4.62 -4.58
CA ILE A 37 -52.40 3.60 -3.53
C ILE A 37 -51.89 2.27 -4.11
N LYS A 38 -52.41 1.83 -5.26
CA LYS A 38 -51.89 0.60 -5.93
C LYS A 38 -50.46 0.76 -6.45
N VAL A 39 -50.12 1.95 -6.94
CA VAL A 39 -48.77 2.25 -7.43
C VAL A 39 -47.78 2.36 -6.27
N VAL A 40 -48.19 2.98 -5.15
CA VAL A 40 -47.36 3.06 -3.93
C VAL A 40 -47.14 1.67 -3.34
N GLN A 41 -48.23 0.87 -3.22
CA GLN A 41 -48.07 -0.52 -2.74
C GLN A 41 -47.18 -1.38 -3.65
N LYS A 42 -47.35 -1.20 -4.97
CA LYS A 42 -46.51 -1.90 -5.96
C LYS A 42 -45.08 -1.37 -5.95
N ALA A 43 -44.92 -0.05 -5.79
CA ALA A 43 -43.59 0.58 -5.66
C ALA A 43 -42.89 0.20 -4.36
N GLU A 44 -43.63 0.08 -3.23
CA GLU A 44 -43.07 -0.36 -1.93
C GLU A 44 -42.60 -1.82 -1.97
N VAL A 45 -43.43 -2.71 -2.58
CA VAL A 45 -43.04 -4.12 -2.76
C VAL A 45 -41.85 -4.21 -3.73
N GLN A 46 -41.87 -3.43 -4.81
CA GLN A 46 -40.78 -3.39 -5.75
C GLN A 46 -39.52 -2.75 -5.17
N ALA A 47 -39.66 -1.67 -4.37
CA ALA A 47 -38.55 -1.03 -3.67
C ALA A 47 -37.94 -1.97 -2.61
N LYS A 48 -38.79 -2.70 -1.86
CA LYS A 48 -38.29 -3.69 -0.88
C LYS A 48 -37.57 -4.85 -1.58
N ALA A 49 -38.16 -5.39 -2.64
CA ALA A 49 -37.52 -6.44 -3.44
C ALA A 49 -36.24 -5.95 -4.13
N ALA A 50 -36.24 -4.71 -4.66
CA ALA A 50 -35.07 -4.10 -5.25
C ALA A 50 -33.97 -3.77 -4.24
N LEU A 51 -34.34 -3.41 -3.00
CA LEU A 51 -33.39 -3.22 -1.89
C LEU A 51 -32.78 -4.54 -1.41
N GLU A 52 -33.62 -5.58 -1.29
CA GLU A 52 -33.15 -6.93 -0.97
C GLU A 52 -32.26 -7.51 -2.06
N GLU A 53 -32.64 -7.29 -3.32
CA GLU A 53 -31.85 -7.71 -4.47
C GLU A 53 -30.54 -6.92 -4.59
N ARG A 54 -30.58 -5.59 -4.34
CA ARG A 54 -29.38 -4.75 -4.26
C ARG A 54 -28.48 -5.15 -3.10
N ALA A 55 -29.06 -5.38 -1.91
CA ALA A 55 -28.28 -5.84 -0.76
C ALA A 55 -27.65 -7.21 -1.02
N LYS A 56 -28.38 -8.14 -1.63
CA LYS A 56 -27.84 -9.44 -2.10
C LYS A 56 -26.76 -9.27 -3.17
N LYS A 57 -26.97 -8.35 -4.11
CA LYS A 57 -25.99 -8.06 -5.18
C LYS A 57 -24.72 -7.41 -4.62
N ILE A 58 -24.87 -6.45 -3.71
CA ILE A 58 -23.73 -5.82 -3.01
C ILE A 58 -22.99 -6.83 -2.13
N SER A 59 -23.73 -7.69 -1.40
CA SER A 59 -23.12 -8.78 -0.62
C SER A 59 -22.39 -9.76 -1.55
N ALA A 60 -23.02 -10.20 -2.62
CA ALA A 60 -22.41 -11.13 -3.59
C ALA A 60 -21.20 -10.50 -4.33
N GLN A 61 -21.28 -9.22 -4.68
CA GLN A 61 -20.14 -8.49 -5.28
C GLN A 61 -18.99 -8.31 -4.28
N LYS A 62 -19.32 -8.02 -3.03
CA LYS A 62 -18.35 -7.92 -1.93
C LYS A 62 -17.69 -9.29 -1.69
N ASP A 63 -18.49 -10.35 -1.62
CA ASP A 63 -17.97 -11.71 -1.42
C ASP A 63 -17.15 -12.19 -2.62
N ALA A 64 -17.57 -11.85 -3.85
CA ALA A 64 -16.81 -12.12 -5.05
C ALA A 64 -15.50 -11.31 -5.12
N LEU A 65 -15.52 -10.03 -4.68
CA LEU A 65 -14.35 -9.19 -4.59
C LEU A 65 -13.37 -9.68 -3.52
N ILE A 66 -13.92 -10.03 -2.34
CA ILE A 66 -13.12 -10.62 -1.25
C ILE A 66 -12.51 -11.95 -1.70
N LYS A 67 -13.30 -12.82 -2.36
CA LYS A 67 -12.80 -14.08 -2.92
C LYS A 67 -11.70 -13.84 -3.94
N ARG A 68 -11.88 -12.90 -4.85
CA ARG A 68 -10.87 -12.55 -5.86
C ARG A 68 -9.61 -11.95 -5.24
N LEU A 69 -9.76 -11.06 -4.24
CA LEU A 69 -8.63 -10.52 -3.49
C LEU A 69 -7.90 -11.61 -2.68
N MET A 70 -8.65 -12.59 -2.16
CA MET A 70 -8.07 -13.73 -1.45
C MET A 70 -7.36 -14.70 -2.41
N GLU A 71 -7.91 -14.91 -3.61
CA GLU A 71 -7.27 -15.71 -4.67
C GLU A 71 -6.03 -15.02 -5.21
N ASP A 72 -6.08 -13.70 -5.45
CA ASP A 72 -4.93 -12.88 -5.83
C ASP A 72 -3.88 -12.80 -4.70
N LEU A 73 -4.34 -12.72 -3.45
CA LEU A 73 -3.47 -12.80 -2.28
C LEU A 73 -2.80 -14.17 -2.19
N ALA A 74 -3.57 -15.25 -2.38
CA ALA A 74 -3.06 -16.62 -2.34
C ALA A 74 -2.09 -16.92 -3.50
N ALA A 75 -2.36 -16.38 -4.70
CA ALA A 75 -1.44 -16.47 -5.83
C ALA A 75 -0.13 -15.71 -5.55
N LYS A 76 -0.24 -14.54 -4.93
CA LYS A 76 0.92 -13.76 -4.47
C LYS A 76 1.60 -14.37 -3.25
N GLU A 77 0.84 -15.03 -2.35
CA GLU A 77 1.42 -15.85 -1.27
C GLU A 77 2.24 -17.02 -1.80
N LYS A 78 1.82 -17.63 -2.90
CA LYS A 78 2.59 -18.71 -3.55
C LYS A 78 3.93 -18.19 -4.12
N LEU A 79 3.88 -16.97 -4.66
CA LEU A 79 5.07 -16.25 -5.13
C LEU A 79 5.92 -15.65 -3.98
N LEU A 80 5.30 -15.34 -2.82
CA LEU A 80 5.94 -14.75 -1.65
C LEU A 80 6.28 -15.78 -0.55
N LYS A 81 5.74 -17.01 -0.59
CA LYS A 81 6.19 -18.09 0.30
C LYS A 81 7.68 -18.37 0.14
N GLU A 82 8.25 -17.89 -0.97
CA GLU A 82 9.68 -17.85 -1.19
C GLU A 82 10.37 -16.60 -0.64
N SER A 83 9.63 -15.53 -0.24
CA SER A 83 10.21 -14.35 0.44
C SER A 83 9.15 -13.49 1.18
N LYS A 84 9.11 -13.56 2.53
CA LYS A 84 8.54 -12.57 3.50
C LYS A 84 7.08 -12.71 3.97
N LYS A 85 6.91 -13.50 5.02
CA LYS A 85 5.65 -13.80 5.72
C LYS A 85 4.98 -12.62 6.46
N GLY A 86 5.73 -11.68 6.98
CA GLY A 86 5.21 -10.74 8.00
C GLY A 86 4.34 -9.56 7.50
N LEU A 87 4.56 -9.06 6.28
CA LEU A 87 3.81 -7.90 5.75
C LEU A 87 2.43 -8.30 5.22
N LEU A 88 2.33 -9.54 4.72
CA LEU A 88 1.07 -10.10 4.23
C LEU A 88 0.11 -10.44 5.36
N ASP A 89 0.63 -10.95 6.49
CA ASP A 89 -0.19 -11.30 7.65
C ASP A 89 -0.88 -10.05 8.22
N LYS A 90 -0.18 -8.92 8.27
CA LYS A 90 -0.75 -7.65 8.75
C LYS A 90 -1.77 -7.03 7.78
N ALA A 91 -1.55 -7.18 6.47
CA ALA A 91 -2.52 -6.74 5.46
C ALA A 91 -3.76 -7.64 5.43
N ARG A 92 -3.59 -8.93 5.68
CA ARG A 92 -4.66 -9.93 5.81
C ARG A 92 -5.51 -9.70 7.05
N GLU A 93 -4.87 -9.39 8.18
CA GLU A 93 -5.53 -9.05 9.44
C GLU A 93 -6.40 -7.79 9.31
N ASN A 94 -5.86 -6.74 8.70
CA ASN A 94 -6.58 -5.50 8.41
C ASN A 94 -7.76 -5.71 7.43
N LEU A 95 -7.59 -6.58 6.43
CA LEU A 95 -8.65 -6.91 5.47
C LEU A 95 -9.77 -7.72 6.12
N LEU A 96 -9.42 -8.66 7.01
CA LEU A 96 -10.35 -9.45 7.78
C LEU A 96 -11.14 -8.58 8.77
N GLU A 97 -10.48 -7.64 9.43
CA GLU A 97 -11.11 -6.68 10.33
C GLU A 97 -12.09 -5.75 9.60
N LEU A 98 -11.71 -5.25 8.41
CA LEU A 98 -12.59 -4.46 7.55
C LEU A 98 -13.80 -5.27 7.07
N LYS A 99 -13.59 -6.54 6.71
CA LYS A 99 -14.68 -7.45 6.35
C LYS A 99 -15.67 -7.64 7.49
N ASN A 100 -15.15 -7.97 8.68
CA ASN A 100 -15.98 -8.22 9.86
C ASN A 100 -16.78 -6.96 10.29
N ARG A 101 -16.19 -5.78 10.22
CA ARG A 101 -16.88 -4.50 10.48
C ARG A 101 -18.00 -4.25 9.48
N ALA A 102 -17.75 -4.45 8.19
CA ALA A 102 -18.74 -4.26 7.15
C ALA A 102 -19.91 -5.25 7.24
N GLU A 103 -19.64 -6.51 7.61
CA GLU A 103 -20.68 -7.53 7.85
C GLU A 103 -21.51 -7.19 9.09
N THR A 104 -20.88 -6.71 10.16
CA THR A 104 -21.56 -6.32 11.40
C THR A 104 -22.48 -5.11 11.18
N GLU A 105 -22.02 -4.11 10.42
CA GLU A 105 -22.85 -2.95 10.09
C GLU A 105 -23.99 -3.31 9.14
N ALA A 106 -23.73 -4.12 8.11
CA ALA A 106 -24.78 -4.59 7.21
C ALA A 106 -25.87 -5.37 7.93
N GLN A 107 -25.50 -6.17 8.94
CA GLN A 107 -26.47 -6.90 9.77
C GLN A 107 -27.32 -5.96 10.63
N LYS A 108 -26.71 -4.96 11.28
CA LYS A 108 -27.46 -3.92 12.04
C LYS A 108 -28.48 -3.19 11.19
N TRP A 109 -28.10 -2.80 9.98
CA TRP A 109 -29.02 -2.13 9.06
C TRP A 109 -30.16 -3.02 8.59
N LYS A 110 -29.91 -4.33 8.41
CA LYS A 110 -30.94 -5.30 8.04
C LYS A 110 -31.99 -5.44 9.15
N GLU A 111 -31.56 -5.57 10.41
CA GLU A 111 -32.45 -5.68 11.58
C GLU A 111 -33.24 -4.38 11.81
N GLU A 112 -32.61 -3.24 11.66
CA GLU A 112 -33.29 -1.93 11.78
C GLU A 112 -34.35 -1.75 10.67
N LEU A 113 -34.05 -2.18 9.46
CA LEU A 113 -34.99 -2.13 8.32
C LEU A 113 -36.19 -3.07 8.54
N GLU A 114 -35.94 -4.25 9.09
CA GLU A 114 -36.98 -5.25 9.42
C GLU A 114 -37.89 -4.76 10.54
N THR A 115 -37.34 -4.18 11.60
CA THR A 115 -38.08 -3.60 12.73
C THR A 115 -38.95 -2.43 12.29
N LYS A 116 -38.40 -1.53 11.44
CA LYS A 116 -39.16 -0.40 10.88
C LYS A 116 -40.22 -0.82 9.86
N GLY A 117 -39.94 -1.93 9.13
CA GLY A 117 -40.92 -2.54 8.21
C GLY A 117 -42.13 -3.12 8.95
N LYS A 118 -41.91 -3.79 10.08
CA LYS A 118 -42.98 -4.32 10.95
C LYS A 118 -43.80 -3.19 11.57
N ALA A 119 -43.15 -2.16 12.11
CA ALA A 119 -43.81 -0.99 12.67
C ALA A 119 -44.67 -0.23 11.61
N PHE A 120 -44.19 -0.19 10.38
CA PHE A 120 -44.92 0.40 9.27
C PHE A 120 -46.16 -0.43 8.87
N LEU A 121 -46.05 -1.76 8.94
CA LEU A 121 -47.17 -2.67 8.64
C LEU A 121 -48.28 -2.58 9.69
N GLU A 122 -47.91 -2.54 10.96
CA GLU A 122 -48.83 -2.36 12.10
C GLU A 122 -49.52 -1.00 12.06
N PHE A 123 -48.76 0.04 11.71
CA PHE A 123 -49.29 1.39 11.53
C PHE A 123 -50.33 1.46 10.39
N LYS A 124 -50.06 0.79 9.26
CA LYS A 124 -50.95 0.71 8.12
C LYS A 124 -52.30 0.06 8.50
N ASN A 125 -52.26 -1.01 9.27
CA ASN A 125 -53.46 -1.73 9.75
C ASN A 125 -54.31 -0.89 10.75
N LYS A 126 -53.64 0.00 11.50
CA LYS A 126 -54.31 0.92 12.45
C LYS A 126 -54.85 2.21 11.82
N ALA A 127 -54.42 2.49 10.63
CA ALA A 127 -54.61 3.79 9.98
C ALA A 127 -55.79 3.89 8.99
N GLU A 128 -56.56 2.81 8.81
CA GLU A 128 -57.78 2.84 7.97
C GLU A 128 -58.87 3.79 8.48
N GLY A 129 -58.70 4.30 9.75
CA GLY A 129 -59.70 5.17 10.40
C GLY A 129 -59.40 6.72 10.38
N GLU A 130 -58.15 7.17 10.16
CA GLU A 130 -57.78 8.57 10.35
C GLU A 130 -57.00 9.18 9.17
N GLY A 131 -57.67 9.46 8.09
CA GLY A 131 -57.03 9.85 6.79
C GLY A 131 -56.28 11.20 6.73
N LYS A 132 -56.38 12.04 7.72
CA LYS A 132 -55.67 13.35 7.69
C LYS A 132 -54.31 13.27 8.42
N ARG A 133 -54.28 12.62 9.58
CA ARG A 133 -53.08 12.39 10.38
C ARG A 133 -52.08 11.49 9.66
N LEU A 134 -52.63 10.61 8.79
CA LEU A 134 -51.85 9.65 8.03
C LEU A 134 -50.91 10.29 7.00
N ARG A 135 -51.31 11.39 6.39
CA ARG A 135 -50.51 12.08 5.35
C ARG A 135 -49.29 12.78 5.93
N GLU A 136 -49.40 13.37 7.10
CA GLU A 136 -48.28 14.05 7.75
C GLU A 136 -47.24 13.03 8.24
N GLN A 137 -47.69 11.97 8.89
CA GLN A 137 -46.81 10.90 9.39
C GLN A 137 -46.15 10.09 8.25
N LEU A 138 -46.84 9.91 7.12
CA LEU A 138 -46.26 9.29 5.92
C LEU A 138 -45.20 10.21 5.28
N GLY A 139 -45.47 11.53 5.29
CA GLY A 139 -44.51 12.54 4.83
C GLY A 139 -43.21 12.52 5.62
N GLU A 140 -43.32 12.49 6.94
CA GLU A 140 -42.15 12.41 7.84
C GLU A 140 -41.34 11.11 7.67
N LYS A 141 -42.05 9.97 7.54
CA LYS A 141 -41.34 8.69 7.30
C LYS A 141 -40.69 8.60 5.92
N VAL A 142 -41.33 9.15 4.89
CA VAL A 142 -40.75 9.22 3.55
C VAL A 142 -39.51 10.14 3.56
N GLN A 143 -39.55 11.21 4.32
CA GLN A 143 -38.41 12.10 4.49
C GLN A 143 -37.25 11.45 5.24
N SER A 144 -37.57 10.68 6.31
CA SER A 144 -36.59 9.88 7.04
C SER A 144 -35.95 8.80 6.17
N LEU A 145 -36.73 8.10 5.34
CA LEU A 145 -36.20 7.10 4.38
C LEU A 145 -35.33 7.74 3.30
N ARG A 146 -35.70 8.95 2.84
CA ARG A 146 -34.86 9.73 1.90
C ARG A 146 -33.52 10.14 2.53
N GLY A 147 -33.54 10.58 3.80
CA GLY A 147 -32.31 10.89 4.54
C GLY A 147 -31.39 9.68 4.63
N LYS A 148 -31.94 8.52 4.96
CA LYS A 148 -31.16 7.26 5.03
C LYS A 148 -30.62 6.76 3.67
N MET A 149 -31.35 7.02 2.58
CA MET A 149 -30.83 6.76 1.25
C MET A 149 -29.65 7.66 0.91
N THR A 150 -29.69 8.92 1.36
CA THR A 150 -28.59 9.86 1.17
C THR A 150 -27.36 9.42 1.99
N GLU A 151 -27.55 8.98 3.23
CA GLU A 151 -26.49 8.44 4.09
C GLU A 151 -25.86 7.17 3.47
N LEU A 152 -26.70 6.29 2.91
CA LEU A 152 -26.23 5.08 2.24
C LEU A 152 -25.41 5.39 0.97
N ASP A 153 -25.82 6.41 0.21
CA ASP A 153 -25.10 6.86 -0.98
C ASP A 153 -23.76 7.55 -0.61
N GLU A 154 -23.72 8.27 0.52
CA GLU A 154 -22.47 8.81 1.08
C GLU A 154 -21.52 7.71 1.56
N TYR A 155 -22.05 6.71 2.28
CA TYR A 155 -21.26 5.55 2.71
C TYR A 155 -20.70 4.77 1.52
N LYS A 156 -21.51 4.60 0.47
CA LYS A 156 -21.06 3.97 -0.78
C LYS A 156 -19.92 4.74 -1.44
N LYS A 157 -20.03 6.08 -1.50
CA LYS A 157 -18.95 6.93 -2.04
C LYS A 157 -17.67 6.82 -1.22
N ALA A 158 -17.79 6.76 0.11
CA ALA A 158 -16.65 6.60 1.00
C ALA A 158 -15.98 5.21 0.85
N ALA A 159 -16.79 4.16 0.67
CA ALA A 159 -16.29 2.80 0.42
C ALA A 159 -15.60 2.68 -0.95
N GLU A 160 -16.17 3.31 -2.01
CA GLU A 160 -15.56 3.38 -3.33
C GLU A 160 -14.22 4.17 -3.32
N GLY A 161 -14.15 5.25 -2.52
CA GLY A 161 -12.92 6.01 -2.31
C GLY A 161 -11.82 5.18 -1.62
N LYS A 162 -12.19 4.45 -0.55
CA LYS A 162 -11.25 3.55 0.12
C LYS A 162 -10.78 2.39 -0.76
N LEU A 163 -11.69 1.86 -1.58
CA LEU A 163 -11.33 0.80 -2.53
C LEU A 163 -10.32 1.32 -3.56
N PHE A 164 -10.53 2.52 -4.09
CA PHE A 164 -9.61 3.15 -5.04
C PHE A 164 -8.23 3.41 -4.42
N GLU A 165 -8.19 3.85 -3.15
CA GLU A 165 -6.95 4.03 -2.41
C GLU A 165 -6.22 2.70 -2.18
N LEU A 166 -6.95 1.64 -1.82
CA LEU A 166 -6.41 0.29 -1.66
C LEU A 166 -5.88 -0.30 -2.97
N GLU A 167 -6.61 -0.10 -4.07
CA GLU A 167 -6.14 -0.52 -5.41
C GLU A 167 -4.87 0.22 -5.84
N ALA A 168 -4.78 1.53 -5.55
CA ALA A 168 -3.58 2.32 -5.81
C ALA A 168 -2.39 1.80 -4.99
N ARG A 169 -2.59 1.50 -3.69
CA ARG A 169 -1.56 0.91 -2.83
C ARG A 169 -1.16 -0.49 -3.26
N VAL A 170 -2.11 -1.34 -3.64
CA VAL A 170 -1.83 -2.69 -4.19
C VAL A 170 -1.04 -2.59 -5.49
N LYS A 171 -1.35 -1.62 -6.34
CA LYS A 171 -0.60 -1.36 -7.58
C LYS A 171 0.82 -0.85 -7.29
N GLU A 172 0.97 0.05 -6.34
CA GLU A 172 2.28 0.55 -5.88
C GLU A 172 3.11 -0.59 -5.26
N TYR A 173 2.52 -1.40 -4.37
CA TYR A 173 3.15 -2.60 -3.83
C TYR A 173 3.48 -3.61 -4.94
N GLY A 174 2.57 -3.86 -5.87
CA GLY A 174 2.79 -4.76 -7.00
C GLY A 174 3.92 -4.30 -7.93
N ALA A 175 4.04 -3.01 -8.18
CA ALA A 175 5.16 -2.45 -8.92
C ALA A 175 6.49 -2.60 -8.15
N ARG A 176 6.45 -2.34 -6.85
CA ARG A 176 7.60 -2.50 -5.94
C ARG A 176 8.03 -3.97 -5.82
N PHE A 177 7.09 -4.89 -5.65
CA PHE A 177 7.37 -6.34 -5.55
C PHE A 177 7.71 -6.98 -6.90
N GLY A 178 7.16 -6.50 -8.00
CA GLY A 178 7.53 -6.94 -9.35
C GLY A 178 8.97 -6.57 -9.73
N ALA A 179 9.51 -5.50 -9.14
CA ALA A 179 10.92 -5.12 -9.29
C ALA A 179 11.85 -5.93 -8.38
N ILE A 180 11.38 -6.35 -7.20
CA ILE A 180 12.15 -7.10 -6.20
C ILE A 180 12.53 -8.50 -6.69
N GLY A 181 11.69 -9.13 -7.52
CA GLY A 181 11.95 -10.44 -8.10
C GLY A 181 12.85 -10.44 -9.35
N LYS A 182 13.32 -9.27 -9.79
CA LYS A 182 14.16 -9.18 -11.00
C LYS A 182 15.55 -9.72 -10.71
N GLU A 183 15.88 -10.85 -11.34
CA GLU A 183 17.22 -11.44 -11.30
C GLU A 183 18.12 -10.75 -12.32
N ARG A 184 19.35 -10.45 -11.89
CA ARG A 184 20.39 -9.83 -12.72
C ARG A 184 21.67 -10.66 -12.59
N PRO A 185 21.84 -11.73 -13.40
CA PRO A 185 22.97 -12.64 -13.31
C PRO A 185 24.25 -12.03 -13.88
N GLY A 186 25.39 -12.45 -13.32
CA GLY A 186 26.71 -12.21 -13.89
C GLY A 186 27.25 -10.77 -13.79
N LEU A 187 26.59 -9.89 -13.02
CA LEU A 187 27.07 -8.52 -12.81
C LEU A 187 28.20 -8.43 -11.80
N VAL A 188 28.27 -9.41 -10.89
CA VAL A 188 29.31 -9.52 -9.87
C VAL A 188 29.83 -10.95 -9.81
N THR A 189 31.09 -11.07 -9.37
CA THR A 189 31.76 -12.38 -9.17
C THR A 189 32.36 -12.44 -7.78
N VAL A 190 32.55 -13.66 -7.28
CA VAL A 190 33.41 -13.95 -6.13
C VAL A 190 34.47 -14.94 -6.57
N ARG A 191 35.74 -14.51 -6.56
CA ARG A 191 36.87 -15.29 -7.07
C ARG A 191 36.60 -15.87 -8.47
N GLY A 192 36.04 -15.02 -9.35
CA GLY A 192 35.68 -15.35 -10.71
C GLY A 192 34.40 -16.15 -10.91
N THR A 193 33.73 -16.59 -9.84
CA THR A 193 32.45 -17.30 -9.93
C THR A 193 31.31 -16.26 -10.04
N PRO A 194 30.49 -16.27 -11.12
CA PRO A 194 29.40 -15.32 -11.29
C PRO A 194 28.29 -15.54 -10.27
N LEU A 195 27.70 -14.43 -9.82
CA LEU A 195 26.60 -14.41 -8.89
C LEU A 195 25.40 -13.65 -9.48
N THR A 196 24.23 -13.89 -8.93
CA THR A 196 22.97 -13.26 -9.34
C THR A 196 22.53 -12.22 -8.32
N LEU A 197 22.33 -10.99 -8.76
CA LEU A 197 21.76 -9.95 -7.93
C LEU A 197 20.22 -9.95 -8.04
N LEU A 198 19.56 -9.70 -6.91
CA LEU A 198 18.11 -9.54 -6.80
C LEU A 198 17.75 -8.05 -6.67
N GLY A 199 16.72 -7.64 -7.38
CA GLY A 199 16.17 -6.29 -7.32
C GLY A 199 16.48 -5.43 -8.56
N PRO A 200 15.92 -4.20 -8.61
CA PRO A 200 16.14 -3.27 -9.72
C PRO A 200 17.57 -2.75 -9.74
N GLU A 201 18.02 -2.32 -10.89
CA GLU A 201 19.19 -1.47 -10.99
C GLU A 201 18.83 -0.03 -10.60
N VAL A 202 19.54 0.57 -9.66
CA VAL A 202 19.44 2.00 -9.37
C VAL A 202 20.52 2.77 -10.14
N LYS A 203 20.19 3.96 -10.62
CA LYS A 203 21.05 4.75 -11.50
C LYS A 203 21.27 6.15 -10.95
N VAL A 204 22.34 6.79 -11.45
CA VAL A 204 22.57 8.21 -11.22
C VAL A 204 21.38 9.00 -11.78
N GLY A 205 20.84 9.90 -10.96
CA GLY A 205 19.66 10.71 -11.26
C GLY A 205 18.36 10.13 -10.70
N ASP A 206 18.33 8.85 -10.33
CA ASP A 206 17.16 8.25 -9.69
C ASP A 206 16.97 8.83 -8.29
N ARG A 207 15.71 8.85 -7.83
CA ARG A 207 15.42 9.05 -6.42
C ARG A 207 15.85 7.82 -5.66
N ALA A 208 16.69 8.00 -4.63
CA ALA A 208 17.17 6.92 -3.79
C ALA A 208 15.99 6.19 -3.14
N PRO A 209 15.86 4.86 -3.32
CA PRO A 209 14.82 4.09 -2.66
C PRO A 209 14.94 4.19 -1.15
N ASP A 210 13.81 4.25 -0.45
CA ASP A 210 13.82 4.13 1.00
C ASP A 210 14.12 2.69 1.41
N PHE A 211 14.69 2.52 2.60
CA PHE A 211 15.03 1.23 3.18
C PHE A 211 14.68 1.17 4.67
N ARG A 212 14.71 -0.02 5.23
CA ARG A 212 14.49 -0.29 6.66
C ARG A 212 15.59 -1.21 7.15
N VAL A 213 16.62 -0.63 7.74
CA VAL A 213 17.74 -1.35 8.33
C VAL A 213 17.71 -1.22 9.85
N LEU A 214 18.49 -2.02 10.56
CA LEU A 214 18.56 -2.01 12.02
C LEU A 214 19.91 -1.45 12.48
N ASP A 215 19.87 -0.61 13.53
CA ASP A 215 21.05 -0.23 14.26
C ASP A 215 21.44 -1.30 15.31
N GLY A 216 22.55 -1.10 16.01
CA GLY A 216 23.04 -2.01 17.05
C GLY A 216 22.08 -2.25 18.23
N THR A 217 21.03 -1.42 18.37
CA THR A 217 19.99 -1.54 19.40
C THR A 217 18.69 -2.16 18.87
N LEU A 218 18.69 -2.68 17.62
CA LEU A 218 17.54 -3.21 16.90
C LEU A 218 16.49 -2.15 16.51
N LYS A 219 16.80 -0.88 16.65
CA LYS A 219 15.92 0.20 16.19
C LYS A 219 15.96 0.28 14.68
N VAL A 220 14.76 0.44 14.08
CA VAL A 220 14.62 0.63 12.63
C VAL A 220 15.13 2.02 12.26
N VAL A 221 16.00 2.05 11.24
CA VAL A 221 16.53 3.26 10.63
C VAL A 221 16.15 3.24 9.15
N THR A 222 15.68 4.37 8.66
CA THR A 222 15.31 4.58 7.24
C THR A 222 16.18 5.65 6.63
N LEU A 223 16.12 5.81 5.31
CA LEU A 223 16.84 6.88 4.61
C LEU A 223 16.49 8.28 5.16
N ASP A 224 15.27 8.46 5.62
CA ASP A 224 14.76 9.72 6.16
C ASP A 224 15.47 10.16 7.46
N ALA A 225 16.09 9.24 8.19
CA ALA A 225 16.93 9.57 9.36
C ALA A 225 18.15 10.42 9.01
N PHE A 226 18.52 10.49 7.73
CA PHE A 226 19.65 11.24 7.19
C PHE A 226 19.21 12.38 6.27
N ARG A 227 17.97 12.85 6.42
CA ARG A 227 17.43 13.98 5.62
C ARG A 227 18.32 15.21 5.76
N GLY A 228 18.56 15.92 4.66
CA GLY A 228 19.38 17.12 4.62
C GLY A 228 20.88 16.85 4.69
N LYS A 229 21.32 15.59 4.66
CA LYS A 229 22.72 15.21 4.61
C LYS A 229 23.10 14.61 3.26
N LEU A 230 24.33 14.85 2.83
CA LEU A 230 24.99 14.03 1.81
C LEU A 230 25.29 12.66 2.43
N LYS A 231 24.93 11.58 1.77
CA LYS A 231 25.09 10.21 2.27
C LYS A 231 26.04 9.43 1.37
N ILE A 232 27.08 8.85 1.97
CA ILE A 232 27.87 7.78 1.36
C ILE A 232 27.34 6.49 1.92
N ILE A 233 26.73 5.64 1.10
CA ILE A 233 26.17 4.36 1.48
C ILE A 233 27.02 3.26 0.87
N SER A 234 27.81 2.56 1.69
CA SER A 234 28.57 1.39 1.27
C SER A 234 27.78 0.13 1.65
N SER A 235 27.58 -0.78 0.71
CA SER A 235 27.12 -2.13 0.99
C SER A 235 28.25 -3.12 0.89
N VAL A 236 28.36 -3.97 1.89
CA VAL A 236 29.42 -4.97 1.98
C VAL A 236 28.86 -6.35 2.30
N PRO A 237 29.49 -7.45 1.82
CA PRO A 237 29.07 -8.80 2.18
C PRO A 237 29.03 -9.08 3.67
N SER A 238 30.08 -8.79 4.40
CA SER A 238 30.17 -8.95 5.86
C SER A 238 31.38 -8.22 6.41
N LEU A 239 31.21 -7.49 7.52
CA LEU A 239 32.31 -6.81 8.22
C LEU A 239 33.41 -7.75 8.71
N ASP A 240 33.08 -9.03 8.92
CA ASP A 240 34.03 -10.06 9.34
C ASP A 240 34.94 -10.56 8.18
N THR A 241 34.88 -9.95 6.98
CA THR A 241 35.77 -10.30 5.86
C THR A 241 36.87 -9.27 5.67
N PRO A 242 38.13 -9.70 5.30
CA PRO A 242 39.28 -8.79 5.27
C PRO A 242 39.12 -7.56 4.38
N VAL A 243 38.46 -7.70 3.23
CA VAL A 243 38.25 -6.56 2.29
C VAL A 243 37.17 -5.62 2.82
N CYS A 244 36.11 -6.11 3.43
CA CYS A 244 35.06 -5.25 4.02
C CYS A 244 35.57 -4.53 5.28
N ASP A 245 36.41 -5.21 6.05
CA ASP A 245 37.11 -4.63 7.19
C ASP A 245 37.98 -3.44 6.72
N ALA A 246 38.87 -3.66 5.76
CA ALA A 246 39.73 -2.62 5.18
C ALA A 246 38.91 -1.45 4.59
N GLU A 247 37.84 -1.76 3.84
CA GLU A 247 36.96 -0.74 3.27
C GLU A 247 36.29 0.11 4.33
N THR A 248 35.76 -0.52 5.40
CA THR A 248 35.07 0.21 6.45
C THR A 248 36.03 1.06 7.28
N HIS A 249 37.21 0.56 7.56
CA HIS A 249 38.29 1.36 8.16
C HIS A 249 38.65 2.57 7.31
N ARG A 250 38.83 2.37 6.00
CA ARG A 250 39.15 3.46 5.07
C ARG A 250 38.05 4.53 5.05
N PHE A 251 36.79 4.12 4.95
CA PHE A 251 35.68 5.06 5.04
C PHE A 251 35.59 5.75 6.41
N ASN A 252 35.94 5.10 7.50
CA ASN A 252 35.96 5.70 8.82
C ASN A 252 37.05 6.80 8.93
N GLU A 253 38.23 6.56 8.39
CA GLU A 253 39.30 7.57 8.31
C GLU A 253 38.88 8.79 7.47
N GLU A 254 38.30 8.53 6.29
CA GLU A 254 37.86 9.61 5.41
C GLU A 254 36.67 10.37 5.99
N ALA A 255 35.73 9.68 6.68
CA ALA A 255 34.61 10.30 7.37
C ALA A 255 35.06 11.31 8.45
N GLY A 256 36.22 11.06 9.09
CA GLY A 256 36.80 12.01 10.02
C GLY A 256 37.28 13.33 9.41
N LYS A 257 37.47 13.36 8.09
CA LYS A 257 37.92 14.53 7.32
C LYS A 257 36.76 15.26 6.62
N LEU A 258 35.56 14.66 6.63
CA LEU A 258 34.37 15.22 5.99
C LEU A 258 33.58 16.10 6.95
N PRO A 259 32.85 17.11 6.45
CA PRO A 259 32.03 17.96 7.30
C PRO A 259 30.82 17.21 7.89
N GLU A 260 30.22 17.73 8.95
CA GLU A 260 29.12 17.07 9.70
C GLU A 260 27.82 16.84 8.89
N ASN A 261 27.66 17.56 7.79
CA ASN A 261 26.54 17.37 6.86
C ASN A 261 26.74 16.16 5.93
N VAL A 262 27.84 15.41 6.06
CA VAL A 262 28.05 14.13 5.38
C VAL A 262 27.82 12.98 6.35
N ALA A 263 27.00 12.02 5.96
CA ALA A 263 26.80 10.77 6.68
C ALA A 263 27.42 9.60 5.92
N VAL A 264 28.26 8.82 6.58
CA VAL A 264 28.86 7.60 6.02
C VAL A 264 28.19 6.39 6.67
N LEU A 265 27.58 5.56 5.83
CA LEU A 265 26.78 4.41 6.24
C LEU A 265 27.38 3.16 5.63
N THR A 266 27.61 2.13 6.44
CA THR A 266 27.93 0.79 5.96
C THR A 266 26.77 -0.14 6.26
N ILE A 267 26.29 -0.86 5.24
CA ILE A 267 25.16 -1.78 5.35
C ILE A 267 25.63 -3.18 4.99
N SER A 268 25.33 -4.16 5.85
CA SER A 268 25.62 -5.57 5.60
C SER A 268 24.46 -6.46 6.08
N MET A 269 24.58 -7.76 5.82
CA MET A 269 23.64 -8.76 6.36
C MET A 269 24.05 -9.29 7.73
N ASP A 270 25.16 -8.82 8.29
CA ASP A 270 25.59 -9.18 9.63
C ASP A 270 24.51 -8.80 10.66
N LEU A 271 24.41 -9.60 11.73
CA LEU A 271 23.50 -9.28 12.83
C LEU A 271 23.93 -7.95 13.50
N PRO A 272 23.00 -7.11 13.96
CA PRO A 272 23.31 -5.84 14.60
C PRO A 272 24.29 -5.95 15.77
N PHE A 273 24.21 -7.05 16.52
CA PHE A 273 25.12 -7.33 17.64
C PHE A 273 26.54 -7.65 17.16
N ALA A 274 26.70 -8.36 16.05
CA ALA A 274 27.98 -8.64 15.43
C ALA A 274 28.62 -7.35 14.91
N GLN A 275 27.83 -6.51 14.22
CA GLN A 275 28.29 -5.19 13.75
C GLN A 275 28.74 -4.32 14.92
N SER A 276 27.95 -4.23 16.00
CA SER A 276 28.31 -3.44 17.18
C SER A 276 29.60 -3.92 17.82
N ARG A 277 29.76 -5.25 17.96
CA ARG A 277 30.99 -5.85 18.49
C ARG A 277 32.21 -5.53 17.61
N TRP A 278 32.03 -5.69 16.28
CA TRP A 278 33.07 -5.40 15.30
C TRP A 278 33.48 -3.92 15.37
N CYS A 279 32.51 -2.98 15.29
CA CYS A 279 32.78 -1.54 15.35
C CYS A 279 33.54 -1.16 16.62
N ALA A 280 33.17 -1.71 17.78
CA ALA A 280 33.83 -1.46 19.05
C ALA A 280 35.28 -2.00 19.05
N ALA A 281 35.52 -3.19 18.53
CA ALA A 281 36.84 -3.81 18.44
C ALA A 281 37.76 -3.10 17.44
N ALA A 282 37.19 -2.62 16.33
CA ALA A 282 37.90 -1.94 15.25
C ALA A 282 38.08 -0.42 15.47
N GLY A 283 37.50 0.15 16.53
CA GLY A 283 37.58 1.59 16.80
C GLY A 283 36.87 2.45 15.75
N VAL A 284 35.82 1.90 15.08
CA VAL A 284 35.06 2.60 14.04
C VAL A 284 33.94 3.41 14.70
N GLU A 285 34.07 4.74 14.68
CA GLU A 285 33.12 5.66 15.33
C GLU A 285 32.42 6.60 14.37
N LYS A 286 33.04 6.93 13.22
CA LYS A 286 32.54 7.91 12.26
C LYS A 286 31.57 7.29 11.24
N VAL A 287 31.82 6.05 10.84
CA VAL A 287 30.92 5.26 10.02
C VAL A 287 29.80 4.69 10.88
N LYS A 288 28.58 4.74 10.37
CA LYS A 288 27.42 4.11 11.02
C LYS A 288 27.14 2.78 10.34
N ALA A 289 27.28 1.68 11.09
CA ALA A 289 26.96 0.35 10.61
C ALA A 289 25.49 0.01 10.83
N PHE A 290 24.85 -0.56 9.82
CA PHE A 290 23.44 -0.98 9.86
C PHE A 290 23.26 -2.36 9.25
N SER A 291 22.31 -3.09 9.82
CA SER A 291 21.99 -4.46 9.40
C SER A 291 20.72 -4.53 8.59
N ASP A 292 20.80 -5.13 7.41
CA ASP A 292 19.64 -5.41 6.55
C ASP A 292 19.11 -6.85 6.69
N PHE A 293 19.60 -7.60 7.71
CA PHE A 293 19.36 -9.05 7.85
C PHE A 293 17.89 -9.42 7.97
N ARG A 294 17.09 -8.57 8.63
CA ARG A 294 15.70 -8.87 8.94
C ARG A 294 14.76 -8.66 7.75
N ASP A 295 14.85 -7.47 7.15
CA ASP A 295 13.88 -7.04 6.14
C ASP A 295 14.42 -7.14 4.71
N ARG A 296 15.75 -7.27 4.52
CA ARG A 296 16.46 -7.27 3.23
C ARG A 296 16.10 -6.09 2.34
N SER A 297 15.54 -5.05 2.95
CA SER A 297 14.87 -3.98 2.23
C SER A 297 15.84 -3.09 1.45
N PHE A 298 17.05 -2.89 1.99
CA PHE A 298 18.10 -2.17 1.28
C PHE A 298 18.63 -3.01 0.12
N GLY A 299 19.02 -4.25 0.38
CA GLY A 299 19.59 -5.15 -0.63
C GLY A 299 18.68 -5.33 -1.84
N GLU A 300 17.38 -5.49 -1.59
CA GLU A 300 16.37 -5.63 -2.63
C GLU A 300 16.08 -4.30 -3.35
N ALA A 301 15.95 -3.18 -2.62
CA ALA A 301 15.59 -1.89 -3.21
C ALA A 301 16.73 -1.29 -4.05
N TYR A 302 17.98 -1.51 -3.63
CA TYR A 302 19.17 -1.04 -4.35
C TYR A 302 19.75 -2.09 -5.30
N GLY A 303 19.13 -3.28 -5.36
CA GLY A 303 19.50 -4.36 -6.27
C GLY A 303 20.89 -4.94 -6.01
N VAL A 304 21.30 -4.98 -4.76
CA VAL A 304 22.62 -5.52 -4.34
C VAL A 304 22.52 -6.79 -3.52
N LEU A 305 21.32 -7.36 -3.35
CA LEU A 305 21.15 -8.63 -2.66
C LEU A 305 21.62 -9.79 -3.57
N ILE A 306 22.52 -10.60 -3.08
CA ILE A 306 23.04 -11.80 -3.81
C ILE A 306 22.11 -12.98 -3.54
N LYS A 307 21.56 -13.56 -4.60
CA LYS A 307 20.63 -14.69 -4.53
C LYS A 307 21.24 -15.92 -3.87
N GLU A 308 22.44 -16.27 -4.26
CA GLU A 308 23.11 -17.53 -3.87
C GLU A 308 23.52 -17.55 -2.40
N THR A 309 23.91 -16.38 -1.85
CA THR A 309 24.46 -16.31 -0.49
C THR A 309 23.53 -15.61 0.50
N GLY A 310 22.58 -14.81 0.01
CA GLY A 310 21.77 -13.94 0.85
C GLY A 310 22.56 -12.77 1.45
N LEU A 311 23.79 -12.54 1.01
CA LEU A 311 24.62 -11.40 1.42
C LEU A 311 24.41 -10.21 0.46
N LEU A 312 24.98 -9.06 0.82
CA LEU A 312 25.00 -7.91 -0.07
C LEU A 312 26.22 -7.94 -0.98
N ALA A 313 26.07 -7.52 -2.21
CA ALA A 313 27.20 -7.23 -3.09
C ALA A 313 27.90 -5.97 -2.63
N ARG A 314 29.21 -5.87 -2.95
CA ARG A 314 29.97 -4.65 -2.68
C ARG A 314 29.57 -3.56 -3.66
N ALA A 315 29.02 -2.46 -3.14
CA ALA A 315 28.66 -1.30 -3.92
C ALA A 315 28.70 -0.04 -3.08
N VAL A 316 28.95 1.10 -3.72
CA VAL A 316 28.92 2.42 -3.09
C VAL A 316 27.93 3.32 -3.82
N PHE A 317 27.09 3.98 -3.04
CA PHE A 317 26.12 4.96 -3.52
C PHE A 317 26.40 6.30 -2.86
N ILE A 318 26.41 7.38 -3.62
CA ILE A 318 26.38 8.74 -3.08
C ILE A 318 25.01 9.31 -3.34
N VAL A 319 24.34 9.71 -2.26
CA VAL A 319 22.98 10.24 -2.27
C VAL A 319 23.02 11.65 -1.70
N GLU A 320 22.60 12.64 -2.46
CA GLU A 320 22.56 14.03 -2.01
C GLU A 320 21.47 14.27 -0.96
N ASP A 321 21.42 15.48 -0.43
CA ASP A 321 20.49 15.90 0.63
C ASP A 321 19.01 15.71 0.27
N GLN A 322 18.64 15.90 -1.02
CA GLN A 322 17.30 15.72 -1.56
C GLN A 322 16.97 14.27 -1.93
N ASN A 323 17.84 13.32 -1.55
CA ASN A 323 17.71 11.90 -1.84
C ASN A 323 17.76 11.57 -3.35
N ILE A 324 18.56 12.28 -4.14
CA ILE A 324 18.88 11.89 -5.51
C ILE A 324 20.24 11.20 -5.52
N ILE A 325 20.34 10.09 -6.24
CA ILE A 325 21.58 9.33 -6.42
C ILE A 325 22.51 10.11 -7.35
N ARG A 326 23.72 10.40 -6.90
CA ARG A 326 24.74 11.13 -7.67
C ARG A 326 25.91 10.26 -8.11
N TYR A 327 26.07 9.12 -7.46
CA TYR A 327 27.10 8.15 -7.80
C TYR A 327 26.61 6.74 -7.50
N VAL A 328 26.97 5.81 -8.36
CA VAL A 328 26.76 4.37 -8.17
C VAL A 328 28.02 3.65 -8.63
N GLU A 329 28.58 2.85 -7.77
CA GLU A 329 29.63 1.90 -8.09
C GLU A 329 29.25 0.52 -7.58
N LEU A 330 29.05 -0.42 -8.50
CA LEU A 330 28.94 -1.82 -8.20
C LEU A 330 30.29 -2.46 -8.48
N VAL A 331 30.97 -2.98 -7.45
CA VAL A 331 32.30 -3.59 -7.59
C VAL A 331 32.14 -4.98 -8.22
N PRO A 332 32.69 -5.22 -9.44
CA PRO A 332 32.43 -6.44 -10.18
C PRO A 332 32.98 -7.71 -9.52
N GLU A 333 34.09 -7.60 -8.78
CA GLU A 333 34.67 -8.71 -8.03
C GLU A 333 34.58 -8.40 -6.53
N LEU A 334 33.84 -9.22 -5.77
CA LEU A 334 33.55 -8.98 -4.35
C LEU A 334 34.80 -8.95 -3.47
N THR A 335 35.90 -9.54 -3.94
CA THR A 335 37.18 -9.52 -3.24
C THR A 335 38.04 -8.30 -3.57
N SER A 336 37.56 -7.39 -4.39
CA SER A 336 38.21 -6.11 -4.70
C SER A 336 37.60 -4.97 -3.89
N GLU A 337 38.38 -3.92 -3.66
CA GLU A 337 37.94 -2.68 -3.02
C GLU A 337 37.28 -1.75 -4.05
N PRO A 338 36.44 -0.79 -3.61
CA PRO A 338 35.87 0.24 -4.49
C PRO A 338 36.92 1.33 -4.84
N ASP A 339 36.62 2.16 -5.85
CA ASP A 339 37.46 3.30 -6.23
C ASP A 339 37.23 4.49 -5.28
N TYR A 340 37.96 4.51 -4.18
CA TYR A 340 37.89 5.59 -3.19
C TYR A 340 38.19 6.97 -3.78
N GLY A 341 39.09 7.05 -4.77
CA GLY A 341 39.44 8.31 -5.44
C GLY A 341 38.25 8.93 -6.13
N ARG A 342 37.51 8.13 -6.92
CA ARG A 342 36.27 8.59 -7.57
C ARG A 342 35.19 8.95 -6.59
N ILE A 343 34.99 8.11 -5.56
CA ILE A 343 33.99 8.34 -4.51
C ILE A 343 34.26 9.68 -3.81
N LEU A 344 35.46 9.90 -3.31
CA LEU A 344 35.81 11.11 -2.57
C LEU A 344 35.81 12.37 -3.45
N ASN A 345 36.21 12.24 -4.71
CA ASN A 345 36.11 13.35 -5.66
C ASN A 345 34.66 13.74 -5.93
N MET A 346 33.76 12.76 -6.06
CA MET A 346 32.32 13.05 -6.20
C MET A 346 31.76 13.72 -4.93
N VAL A 347 32.12 13.24 -3.75
CA VAL A 347 31.70 13.86 -2.47
C VAL A 347 32.15 15.34 -2.43
N ARG A 348 33.41 15.61 -2.77
CA ARG A 348 33.95 17.00 -2.79
C ARG A 348 33.25 17.88 -3.80
N ALA A 349 32.81 17.34 -4.93
CA ALA A 349 32.07 18.08 -5.95
C ALA A 349 30.63 18.41 -5.55
N LEU A 350 30.08 17.71 -4.55
CA LEU A 350 28.73 17.90 -4.05
C LEU A 350 28.64 18.72 -2.75
N LEU A 351 29.80 19.02 -2.12
CA LEU A 351 29.94 19.88 -0.96
C LEU A 351 30.10 21.35 -1.35
#